data_30ae3747645053b815b0233e015a855e
#
_entry.id   30ae3747645053b815b0233e015a855e
#
_cell.length_a   1.000
_cell.length_b   1.000
_cell.length_c   1.000
_cell.angle_alpha   90.00
_cell.angle_beta   90.00
_cell.angle_gamma   90.00
#
_symmetry.space_group_name_H-M   'P 1'
#
loop_
_entity.id
_entity.type
_entity.pdbx_description
1 polymer ?
#
loop_
_entity_poly.entity_id
_entity_poly.type
_entity_poly.pdbx_seq_one_letter_code
_entity_poly.pdbx_strand_id
1 'polypeptide(L)'
;MKQRLHNVMRSCVSGYLTVAVCVVILTPATSQAANVTANVDYNNPRQTIEGFGASVTWVANDLDAFSPAKQTQILDLLYSTSQASAGLSWVRVGSFLCNFNPSPGVFDWNYWGIQSGMRWLQRVNTGYGVNRYMVSSWSPPAWMKDNNSCINGGHVRSQFYPDLAALKIQWLNNARTQLGFEAQVESVQNEPNMRTNYDSCEWTTTEMNTFVANHLRPALASSGLTARIMAPEVSFYSNFDNAWGFPLLNDPGMRAATAIVATHGYGRTDKFDTPCNSCTQYNKPIWQTEDSNLDGRYNGSIDDGLTWSTEIYKALNGGRFSAWFYWWVMTLNNDNQGLINADPSTDSFQVPKRLYVLGQFSRFIRPGSVLLPSTSSDATLQVTAVRPASGNVAVVLANTGKTSQTVTVNLNGLVNAPASVTPYRTSASENQTSLGAINVFSGAFTITVPPKSVVTVVG
;
A
#
# COMPACT_ATOMS: atom_id res chain seq x y z
N MET A 1 -71.61 -29.90 -19.60
CA MET A 1 -72.38 -30.24 -20.78
C MET A 1 -71.50 -31.11 -21.63
N LYS A 2 -71.66 -32.40 -21.50
CA LYS A 2 -72.13 -33.37 -22.51
C LYS A 2 -71.24 -33.43 -23.79
N GLN A 3 -70.44 -34.50 -23.88
CA GLN A 3 -70.66 -35.72 -24.66
C GLN A 3 -70.16 -35.54 -26.08
N ARG A 4 -69.55 -36.51 -26.79
CA ARG A 4 -69.40 -37.98 -26.82
C ARG A 4 -68.23 -38.37 -27.74
N LEU A 5 -67.40 -39.29 -27.36
CA LEU A 5 -67.25 -40.66 -27.86
C LEU A 5 -67.47 -40.90 -29.40
N HIS A 6 -66.41 -41.41 -30.09
CA HIS A 6 -66.50 -42.73 -30.72
C HIS A 6 -65.13 -43.25 -31.18
N ASN A 7 -64.96 -44.55 -30.92
CA ASN A 7 -63.85 -45.44 -31.31
C ASN A 7 -63.78 -45.67 -32.80
N VAL A 8 -62.55 -45.96 -33.32
CA VAL A 8 -62.30 -47.10 -34.19
C VAL A 8 -60.83 -47.52 -34.01
N MET A 9 -60.70 -48.85 -33.79
CA MET A 9 -59.46 -49.62 -33.77
C MET A 9 -58.91 -49.91 -35.19
N ARG A 10 -57.57 -50.05 -35.18
CA ARG A 10 -56.71 -51.06 -35.94
C ARG A 10 -55.54 -50.30 -36.56
N SER A 11 -54.29 -50.67 -36.46
CA SER A 11 -53.60 -51.96 -36.43
C SER A 11 -52.14 -51.72 -36.01
N CYS A 12 -51.52 -52.70 -35.38
CA CYS A 12 -50.09 -52.75 -35.01
C CYS A 12 -49.17 -52.65 -36.22
N VAL A 13 -48.13 -51.75 -36.10
CA VAL A 13 -46.84 -52.02 -36.75
C VAL A 13 -45.80 -51.65 -35.72
N SER A 14 -45.02 -52.65 -35.26
CA SER A 14 -43.85 -52.50 -34.34
C SER A 14 -42.72 -51.83 -35.14
N GLY A 15 -42.46 -50.56 -34.83
CA GLY A 15 -41.25 -49.90 -35.25
C GLY A 15 -40.36 -49.68 -34.03
N TYR A 16 -39.25 -50.42 -33.94
CA TYR A 16 -38.19 -50.15 -32.94
C TYR A 16 -37.55 -48.86 -33.31
N LEU A 17 -37.79 -47.78 -32.48
CA LEU A 17 -37.11 -46.54 -32.60
C LEU A 17 -35.79 -46.67 -31.77
N THR A 18 -34.67 -46.91 -32.48
CA THR A 18 -33.35 -46.90 -31.87
C THR A 18 -32.99 -45.43 -31.62
N VAL A 19 -33.11 -44.95 -30.38
CA VAL A 19 -32.61 -43.64 -29.96
C VAL A 19 -31.09 -43.74 -29.82
N ALA A 20 -30.35 -43.27 -30.81
CA ALA A 20 -28.90 -43.08 -30.68
C ALA A 20 -28.65 -41.88 -29.74
N VAL A 21 -28.27 -42.16 -28.48
CA VAL A 21 -27.76 -41.14 -27.56
C VAL A 21 -26.34 -40.81 -27.99
N CYS A 22 -26.16 -39.72 -28.73
CA CYS A 22 -24.82 -39.13 -28.89
C CYS A 22 -24.35 -38.52 -27.56
N VAL A 23 -23.54 -39.26 -26.83
CA VAL A 23 -22.77 -38.71 -25.69
C VAL A 23 -21.67 -37.85 -26.29
N VAL A 24 -21.89 -36.54 -26.34
CA VAL A 24 -20.84 -35.57 -26.64
C VAL A 24 -19.92 -35.54 -25.39
N ILE A 25 -18.82 -36.28 -25.42
CA ILE A 25 -17.74 -36.14 -24.44
C ILE A 25 -17.08 -34.80 -24.72
N LEU A 26 -17.51 -33.77 -24.00
CA LEU A 26 -16.77 -32.51 -23.91
C LEU A 26 -15.46 -32.80 -23.14
N THR A 27 -14.42 -33.14 -23.89
CA THR A 27 -13.06 -33.06 -23.33
C THR A 27 -12.80 -31.59 -22.94
N PRO A 28 -12.46 -31.30 -21.70
CA PRO A 28 -12.06 -29.93 -21.38
C PRO A 28 -10.86 -29.58 -22.27
N ALA A 29 -11.04 -28.58 -23.11
CA ALA A 29 -9.92 -28.03 -23.86
C ALA A 29 -8.88 -27.57 -22.83
N THR A 30 -7.76 -28.28 -22.73
CA THR A 30 -6.61 -27.81 -22.00
C THR A 30 -6.12 -26.54 -22.70
N SER A 31 -6.49 -25.38 -22.14
CA SER A 31 -6.00 -24.12 -22.63
C SER A 31 -4.47 -24.17 -22.55
N GLN A 32 -3.83 -24.23 -23.71
CA GLN A 32 -2.37 -24.20 -23.79
C GLN A 32 -1.91 -22.85 -23.19
N ALA A 33 -0.90 -22.91 -22.31
CA ALA A 33 -0.35 -21.69 -21.71
C ALA A 33 0.17 -20.77 -22.82
N ALA A 34 -0.19 -19.48 -22.73
CA ALA A 34 0.31 -18.48 -23.68
C ALA A 34 1.81 -18.26 -23.43
N ASN A 35 2.62 -18.21 -24.49
CA ASN A 35 4.02 -17.84 -24.39
C ASN A 35 4.14 -16.32 -24.31
N VAL A 36 4.73 -15.82 -23.22
CA VAL A 36 4.88 -14.40 -22.92
C VAL A 36 6.34 -14.06 -22.69
N THR A 37 6.79 -12.93 -23.21
CA THR A 37 8.13 -12.41 -22.97
C THR A 37 8.05 -11.19 -22.05
N ALA A 38 8.82 -11.22 -20.96
CA ALA A 38 9.03 -10.08 -20.09
C ALA A 38 10.49 -9.62 -20.21
N ASN A 39 10.70 -8.32 -20.39
CA ASN A 39 12.06 -7.75 -20.45
C ASN A 39 12.27 -6.82 -19.25
N VAL A 40 13.41 -6.98 -18.58
CA VAL A 40 13.88 -6.12 -17.48
C VAL A 40 15.16 -5.44 -17.92
N ASP A 41 15.21 -4.11 -17.80
CA ASP A 41 16.36 -3.31 -18.24
C ASP A 41 17.19 -2.80 -17.05
N TYR A 42 18.33 -3.42 -16.82
CA TYR A 42 19.27 -3.07 -15.76
C TYR A 42 20.15 -1.85 -16.12
N ASN A 43 20.16 -1.41 -17.38
CA ASN A 43 21.00 -0.29 -17.82
C ASN A 43 20.38 1.08 -17.49
N ASN A 44 19.06 1.13 -17.33
CA ASN A 44 18.29 2.38 -17.15
C ASN A 44 17.54 2.41 -15.81
N PRO A 45 18.21 2.38 -14.65
CA PRO A 45 17.55 2.39 -13.35
C PRO A 45 16.72 3.67 -13.14
N ARG A 46 15.60 3.52 -12.41
CA ARG A 46 14.65 4.59 -12.09
C ARG A 46 14.79 5.02 -10.62
N GLN A 47 13.66 5.30 -9.98
CA GLN A 47 13.63 5.73 -8.58
C GLN A 47 14.09 4.65 -7.60
N THR A 48 14.68 5.10 -6.49
CA THR A 48 14.93 4.25 -5.32
C THR A 48 13.64 4.05 -4.55
N ILE A 49 13.34 2.80 -4.20
CA ILE A 49 12.18 2.44 -3.37
C ILE A 49 12.55 2.65 -1.91
N GLU A 50 11.75 3.45 -1.21
CA GLU A 50 11.92 3.73 0.21
C GLU A 50 11.17 2.74 1.09
N GLY A 51 10.21 2.00 0.53
CA GLY A 51 9.58 0.86 1.18
C GLY A 51 8.06 0.85 1.14
N PHE A 52 7.51 -0.03 1.98
CA PHE A 52 6.07 -0.27 2.08
C PHE A 52 5.64 -0.21 3.54
N GLY A 53 4.47 0.34 3.80
CA GLY A 53 3.95 0.49 5.15
C GLY A 53 2.43 0.34 5.24
N ALA A 54 1.95 0.51 6.45
CA ALA A 54 0.52 0.70 6.74
C ALA A 54 0.35 1.53 8.00
N SER A 55 -0.84 2.12 8.15
CA SER A 55 -1.18 2.94 9.30
C SER A 55 -1.66 2.09 10.47
N VAL A 56 -1.25 2.48 11.67
CA VAL A 56 -1.74 1.96 12.95
C VAL A 56 -2.62 2.98 13.68
N THR A 57 -2.84 4.15 13.06
CA THR A 57 -3.65 5.23 13.63
C THR A 57 -5.05 4.72 13.96
N TRP A 58 -5.51 4.95 15.19
CA TRP A 58 -6.76 4.50 15.81
C TRP A 58 -6.89 2.99 16.07
N VAL A 59 -6.12 2.12 15.40
CA VAL A 59 -6.25 0.66 15.52
C VAL A 59 -5.11 0.00 16.31
N ALA A 60 -4.07 0.77 16.66
CA ALA A 60 -2.92 0.23 17.40
C ALA A 60 -3.30 -0.38 18.77
N ASN A 61 -4.33 0.18 19.42
CA ASN A 61 -4.81 -0.31 20.71
C ASN A 61 -5.55 -1.66 20.61
N ASP A 62 -6.10 -1.96 19.45
CA ASP A 62 -6.90 -3.18 19.25
C ASP A 62 -6.04 -4.44 19.34
N LEU A 63 -4.74 -4.32 19.05
CA LEU A 63 -3.80 -5.41 19.23
C LEU A 63 -3.72 -5.88 20.70
N ASP A 64 -3.80 -4.94 21.65
CA ASP A 64 -3.70 -5.26 23.09
C ASP A 64 -4.87 -6.10 23.61
N ALA A 65 -5.99 -6.14 22.87
CA ALA A 65 -7.16 -6.94 23.21
C ALA A 65 -7.04 -8.44 22.85
N PHE A 66 -6.00 -8.81 22.08
CA PHE A 66 -5.71 -10.21 21.74
C PHE A 66 -4.81 -10.88 22.77
N SER A 67 -4.89 -12.21 22.83
CA SER A 67 -3.93 -13.00 23.59
C SER A 67 -2.49 -12.77 23.10
N PRO A 68 -1.46 -12.91 23.95
CA PRO A 68 -0.05 -12.68 23.53
C PRO A 68 0.37 -13.51 22.31
N ALA A 69 -0.14 -14.74 22.20
CA ALA A 69 0.13 -15.61 21.05
C ALA A 69 -0.48 -15.04 19.75
N LYS A 70 -1.68 -14.49 19.81
CA LYS A 70 -2.35 -13.86 18.67
C LYS A 70 -1.70 -12.54 18.30
N GLN A 71 -1.30 -11.73 19.27
CA GLN A 71 -0.53 -10.51 19.00
C GLN A 71 0.74 -10.83 18.21
N THR A 72 1.49 -11.88 18.59
CA THR A 72 2.68 -12.31 17.85
C THR A 72 2.31 -12.77 16.43
N GLN A 73 1.27 -13.58 16.24
CA GLN A 73 0.83 -14.03 14.92
C GLN A 73 0.45 -12.85 14.01
N ILE A 74 -0.25 -11.84 14.53
CA ILE A 74 -0.63 -10.62 13.80
C ILE A 74 0.63 -9.84 13.38
N LEU A 75 1.56 -9.63 14.30
CA LEU A 75 2.80 -8.91 14.01
C LEU A 75 3.69 -9.68 13.02
N ASP A 76 3.75 -11.00 13.11
CA ASP A 76 4.45 -11.87 12.15
C ASP A 76 3.88 -11.71 10.74
N LEU A 77 2.54 -11.72 10.60
CA LEU A 77 1.86 -11.53 9.32
C LEU A 77 2.13 -10.16 8.71
N LEU A 78 2.34 -9.13 9.53
CA LEU A 78 2.58 -7.77 9.07
C LEU A 78 4.05 -7.48 8.75
N TYR A 79 4.99 -7.97 9.58
CA TYR A 79 6.37 -7.47 9.55
C TYR A 79 7.45 -8.53 9.28
N SER A 80 7.18 -9.82 9.45
CA SER A 80 8.18 -10.86 9.20
C SER A 80 8.65 -10.85 7.75
N THR A 81 9.93 -11.13 7.51
CA THR A 81 10.49 -11.35 6.16
C THR A 81 10.86 -12.82 5.92
N SER A 82 10.83 -13.66 6.96
CA SER A 82 11.22 -15.07 6.91
C SER A 82 10.09 -16.02 6.53
N GLN A 83 8.85 -15.57 6.61
CA GLN A 83 7.66 -16.37 6.30
C GLN A 83 6.66 -15.59 5.43
N ALA A 84 5.57 -16.24 4.99
CA ALA A 84 4.50 -15.60 4.23
C ALA A 84 3.84 -14.48 5.06
N SER A 85 3.97 -13.25 4.60
CA SER A 85 3.57 -12.05 5.34
C SER A 85 3.46 -10.83 4.41
N ALA A 86 2.99 -9.70 4.94
CA ALA A 86 3.12 -8.42 4.26
C ALA A 86 4.58 -7.92 4.21
N GLY A 87 5.41 -8.24 5.22
CA GLY A 87 6.81 -7.83 5.24
C GLY A 87 7.02 -6.32 5.28
N LEU A 88 6.14 -5.58 5.96
CA LEU A 88 6.17 -4.12 6.01
C LEU A 88 7.50 -3.61 6.57
N SER A 89 7.98 -2.50 6.03
CA SER A 89 9.24 -1.84 6.44
C SER A 89 9.04 -0.47 7.07
N TRP A 90 7.80 0.03 7.08
CA TRP A 90 7.39 1.31 7.63
C TRP A 90 6.11 1.18 8.46
N VAL A 91 5.97 2.10 9.42
CA VAL A 91 4.73 2.32 10.18
C VAL A 91 4.29 3.77 9.99
N ARG A 92 3.00 4.00 9.73
CA ARG A 92 2.40 5.32 9.75
C ARG A 92 1.61 5.49 11.05
N VAL A 93 1.91 6.56 11.83
CA VAL A 93 1.25 6.85 13.10
C VAL A 93 0.58 8.22 13.08
N GLY A 94 -0.52 8.37 13.81
CA GLY A 94 -1.16 9.66 14.05
C GLY A 94 -0.49 10.42 15.20
N SER A 95 -0.30 11.72 15.03
CA SER A 95 0.23 12.58 16.10
C SER A 95 -0.82 12.97 17.15
N PHE A 96 -2.11 12.94 16.79
CA PHE A 96 -3.22 13.34 17.69
C PHE A 96 -3.02 14.70 18.35
N LEU A 97 -2.54 15.70 17.59
CA LEU A 97 -2.15 17.00 18.14
C LEU A 97 -3.30 17.70 18.87
N CYS A 98 -4.55 17.50 18.42
CA CYS A 98 -5.70 18.05 19.07
C CYS A 98 -5.93 17.51 20.49
N ASN A 99 -5.58 16.25 20.72
CA ASN A 99 -5.67 15.60 22.03
C ASN A 99 -4.36 15.79 22.82
N PHE A 100 -3.22 15.83 22.13
CA PHE A 100 -1.92 16.08 22.74
C PHE A 100 -1.85 17.46 23.40
N ASN A 101 -2.44 18.48 22.78
CA ASN A 101 -2.46 19.84 23.33
C ASN A 101 -3.89 20.40 23.30
N PRO A 102 -4.77 19.94 24.20
CA PRO A 102 -6.19 20.31 24.19
C PRO A 102 -6.47 21.79 24.51
N SER A 103 -5.55 22.45 25.19
CA SER A 103 -5.57 23.88 25.46
C SER A 103 -4.17 24.46 25.61
N PRO A 104 -3.98 25.80 25.49
CA PRO A 104 -2.69 26.43 25.61
C PRO A 104 -1.95 26.02 26.90
N GLY A 105 -0.73 25.50 26.76
CA GLY A 105 0.12 25.09 27.88
C GLY A 105 -0.23 23.75 28.54
N VAL A 106 -1.29 23.07 28.08
CA VAL A 106 -1.69 21.74 28.59
C VAL A 106 -1.27 20.67 27.58
N PHE A 107 -0.48 19.69 28.04
CA PHE A 107 0.01 18.60 27.18
C PHE A 107 -0.35 17.25 27.77
N ASP A 108 -1.04 16.40 26.97
CA ASP A 108 -1.38 15.03 27.32
C ASP A 108 -0.61 14.04 26.44
N TRP A 109 0.62 13.73 26.83
CA TRP A 109 1.42 12.69 26.18
C TRP A 109 0.87 11.28 26.43
N ASN A 110 0.05 11.12 27.48
CA ASN A 110 -0.53 9.83 27.85
C ASN A 110 -1.84 9.53 27.10
N TYR A 111 -2.25 10.43 26.18
CA TYR A 111 -3.42 10.15 25.35
C TYR A 111 -3.32 8.77 24.69
N TRP A 112 -4.39 7.99 24.81
CA TRP A 112 -4.37 6.57 24.43
C TRP A 112 -3.91 6.33 22.97
N GLY A 113 -4.32 7.19 22.02
CA GLY A 113 -3.96 7.08 20.61
C GLY A 113 -2.46 7.27 20.36
N ILE A 114 -1.81 8.17 21.12
CA ILE A 114 -0.35 8.34 21.08
C ILE A 114 0.33 7.11 21.66
N GLN A 115 -0.03 6.74 22.90
CA GLN A 115 0.64 5.66 23.62
C GLN A 115 0.48 4.29 22.96
N SER A 116 -0.66 4.02 22.33
CA SER A 116 -0.83 2.78 21.56
C SER A 116 0.09 2.75 20.34
N GLY A 117 0.24 3.86 19.63
CA GLY A 117 1.20 4.00 18.53
C GLY A 117 2.65 3.80 18.99
N MET A 118 3.04 4.37 20.15
CA MET A 118 4.38 4.19 20.72
C MET A 118 4.65 2.72 21.10
N ARG A 119 3.69 2.06 21.75
CA ARG A 119 3.81 0.61 22.06
C ARG A 119 3.94 -0.23 20.79
N TRP A 120 3.17 0.09 19.74
CA TRP A 120 3.28 -0.60 18.47
C TRP A 120 4.69 -0.46 17.89
N LEU A 121 5.20 0.76 17.77
CA LEU A 121 6.54 1.06 17.25
C LEU A 121 7.63 0.31 18.04
N GLN A 122 7.52 0.28 19.36
CA GLN A 122 8.47 -0.46 20.20
C GLN A 122 8.44 -1.96 19.94
N ARG A 123 7.24 -2.56 19.80
CA ARG A 123 7.07 -3.98 19.49
C ARG A 123 7.68 -4.35 18.15
N VAL A 124 7.41 -3.57 17.11
CA VAL A 124 7.91 -3.88 15.76
C VAL A 124 9.40 -3.61 15.61
N ASN A 125 9.93 -2.62 16.32
CA ASN A 125 11.39 -2.42 16.39
C ASN A 125 12.08 -3.58 17.09
N THR A 126 11.62 -3.97 18.27
CA THR A 126 12.22 -5.05 19.07
C THR A 126 12.08 -6.41 18.38
N GLY A 127 10.90 -6.73 17.83
CA GLY A 127 10.62 -8.05 17.25
C GLY A 127 11.10 -8.25 15.82
N TYR A 128 11.13 -7.16 15.02
CA TYR A 128 11.32 -7.25 13.56
C TYR A 128 12.37 -6.28 13.02
N GLY A 129 13.01 -5.47 13.86
CA GLY A 129 13.98 -4.45 13.43
C GLY A 129 13.36 -3.31 12.60
N VAL A 130 12.04 -3.13 12.66
CA VAL A 130 11.34 -2.04 11.96
C VAL A 130 11.34 -0.80 12.82
N ASN A 131 12.29 0.10 12.53
CA ASN A 131 12.47 1.38 13.22
C ASN A 131 12.14 2.58 12.33
N ARG A 132 11.54 2.37 11.17
CA ARG A 132 11.10 3.42 10.25
C ARG A 132 9.64 3.75 10.48
N TYR A 133 9.36 5.02 10.81
CA TYR A 133 7.99 5.47 10.90
C TYR A 133 7.83 6.91 10.40
N MET A 134 6.65 7.19 9.90
CA MET A 134 6.19 8.53 9.57
C MET A 134 5.07 8.94 10.50
N VAL A 135 4.99 10.24 10.77
CA VAL A 135 3.97 10.85 11.61
C VAL A 135 3.06 11.71 10.75
N SER A 136 1.74 11.50 10.82
CA SER A 136 0.76 12.34 10.15
C SER A 136 -0.15 13.01 11.19
N SER A 137 -0.48 14.29 10.94
CA SER A 137 -1.39 15.08 11.78
C SER A 137 -2.73 15.21 11.09
N TRP A 138 -3.82 14.75 11.73
CA TRP A 138 -5.18 14.93 11.21
C TRP A 138 -5.77 16.30 11.56
N SER A 139 -5.51 16.78 12.77
CA SER A 139 -5.93 18.12 13.16
C SER A 139 -4.94 18.73 14.14
N PRO A 140 -4.56 19.99 13.95
CA PRO A 140 -3.97 20.80 15.00
C PRO A 140 -4.93 20.97 16.20
N PRO A 141 -4.46 21.48 17.35
CA PRO A 141 -5.33 21.83 18.47
C PRO A 141 -6.50 22.72 18.07
N ALA A 142 -7.69 22.43 18.59
CA ALA A 142 -8.91 23.19 18.30
C ALA A 142 -8.75 24.71 18.51
N TRP A 143 -8.07 25.10 19.57
CA TRP A 143 -7.85 26.50 19.93
C TRP A 143 -6.94 27.26 18.94
N MET A 144 -6.16 26.56 18.10
CA MET A 144 -5.36 27.18 17.03
C MET A 144 -6.17 27.40 15.75
N LYS A 145 -7.34 26.78 15.61
CA LYS A 145 -8.14 26.79 14.37
C LYS A 145 -9.23 27.83 14.41
N ASP A 146 -9.63 28.33 13.25
CA ASP A 146 -10.68 29.35 13.08
C ASP A 146 -12.06 28.85 13.49
N ASN A 147 -12.34 27.56 13.30
CA ASN A 147 -13.58 26.90 13.70
C ASN A 147 -13.59 26.41 15.17
N ASN A 148 -12.49 26.57 15.92
CA ASN A 148 -12.31 26.08 17.29
C ASN A 148 -12.70 24.61 17.50
N SER A 149 -12.43 23.75 16.52
CA SER A 149 -12.83 22.34 16.52
C SER A 149 -11.72 21.45 15.97
N CYS A 150 -11.56 20.23 16.50
CA CYS A 150 -10.68 19.22 15.93
C CYS A 150 -11.23 18.66 14.62
N ILE A 151 -12.54 18.64 14.47
CA ILE A 151 -13.29 18.07 13.33
C ILE A 151 -13.84 19.17 12.42
N ASN A 152 -14.45 18.78 11.30
CA ASN A 152 -15.13 19.68 10.36
C ASN A 152 -14.21 20.72 9.70
N GLY A 153 -13.00 20.31 9.32
CA GLY A 153 -12.06 21.16 8.59
C GLY A 153 -11.63 22.38 9.41
N GLY A 154 -11.75 23.56 8.82
CA GLY A 154 -11.24 24.82 9.34
C GLY A 154 -9.75 25.00 9.09
N HIS A 155 -9.24 26.21 9.24
CA HIS A 155 -7.86 26.60 8.97
C HIS A 155 -7.12 26.97 10.24
N VAL A 156 -5.81 26.76 10.29
CA VAL A 156 -4.96 27.27 11.37
C VAL A 156 -4.87 28.78 11.24
N ARG A 157 -5.19 29.52 12.31
CA ARG A 157 -4.97 30.97 12.34
C ARG A 157 -3.45 31.24 12.27
N SER A 158 -3.02 32.06 11.32
CA SER A 158 -1.60 32.28 11.02
C SER A 158 -0.76 32.75 12.21
N GLN A 159 -1.37 33.42 13.17
CA GLN A 159 -0.70 33.81 14.41
C GLN A 159 -0.20 32.63 15.25
N PHE A 160 -0.76 31.44 15.06
CA PHE A 160 -0.36 30.21 15.77
C PHE A 160 0.59 29.32 14.94
N TYR A 161 1.08 29.74 13.79
CA TYR A 161 2.07 28.97 13.03
C TYR A 161 3.35 28.69 13.81
N PRO A 162 3.94 29.64 14.55
CA PRO A 162 5.09 29.35 15.42
C PRO A 162 4.78 28.29 16.48
N ASP A 163 3.59 28.39 17.14
CA ASP A 163 3.17 27.46 18.18
C ASP A 163 2.93 26.05 17.64
N LEU A 164 2.30 25.95 16.45
CA LEU A 164 2.09 24.65 15.80
C LEU A 164 3.41 23.99 15.39
N ALA A 165 4.37 24.76 14.87
CA ALA A 165 5.70 24.25 14.56
C ALA A 165 6.40 23.74 15.83
N ALA A 166 6.40 24.52 16.91
CA ALA A 166 6.97 24.12 18.19
C ALA A 166 6.29 22.87 18.77
N LEU A 167 4.96 22.78 18.65
CA LEU A 167 4.18 21.61 19.10
C LEU A 167 4.57 20.33 18.36
N LYS A 168 4.73 20.40 17.02
CA LYS A 168 5.21 19.26 16.22
C LYS A 168 6.61 18.81 16.65
N ILE A 169 7.52 19.75 16.88
CA ILE A 169 8.87 19.44 17.36
C ILE A 169 8.84 18.81 18.76
N GLN A 170 8.00 19.33 19.66
CA GLN A 170 7.83 18.74 20.99
C GLN A 170 7.32 17.30 20.91
N TRP A 171 6.33 17.04 20.06
CA TRP A 171 5.81 15.69 19.85
C TRP A 171 6.91 14.74 19.37
N LEU A 172 7.67 15.13 18.34
CA LEU A 172 8.78 14.33 17.80
C LEU A 172 9.88 14.05 18.84
N ASN A 173 10.22 15.05 19.67
CA ASN A 173 11.19 14.87 20.77
C ASN A 173 10.69 13.91 21.84
N ASN A 174 9.40 13.98 22.21
CA ASN A 174 8.81 13.05 23.16
C ASN A 174 8.84 11.61 22.61
N ALA A 175 8.49 11.43 21.34
CA ALA A 175 8.54 10.13 20.68
C ALA A 175 9.97 9.58 20.64
N ARG A 176 10.96 10.39 20.25
CA ARG A 176 12.38 10.02 20.28
C ARG A 176 12.84 9.58 21.67
N THR A 177 12.46 10.35 22.68
CA THR A 177 12.83 10.06 24.08
C THR A 177 12.24 8.74 24.55
N GLN A 178 10.98 8.48 24.24
CA GLN A 178 10.29 7.25 24.65
C GLN A 178 10.77 6.02 23.89
N LEU A 179 11.01 6.14 22.59
CA LEU A 179 11.33 5.03 21.70
C LEU A 179 12.83 4.71 21.63
N GLY A 180 13.70 5.72 21.83
CA GLY A 180 15.14 5.63 21.60
C GLY A 180 15.55 5.77 20.12
N PHE A 181 14.60 6.05 19.20
CA PHE A 181 14.84 6.33 17.78
C PHE A 181 13.86 7.37 17.25
N GLU A 182 14.22 8.05 16.16
CA GLU A 182 13.49 9.19 15.61
C GLU A 182 12.47 8.78 14.55
N ALA A 183 11.42 9.61 14.37
CA ALA A 183 10.63 9.61 13.16
C ALA A 183 11.50 10.00 11.95
N GLN A 184 11.38 9.28 10.86
CA GLN A 184 12.10 9.64 9.64
C GLN A 184 11.35 10.66 8.80
N VAL A 185 10.03 10.79 9.00
CA VAL A 185 9.17 11.68 8.22
C VAL A 185 8.13 12.32 9.13
N GLU A 186 8.01 13.65 9.02
CA GLU A 186 6.93 14.46 9.58
C GLU A 186 6.05 14.97 8.43
N SER A 187 4.80 14.52 8.39
CA SER A 187 3.78 15.05 7.47
C SER A 187 3.19 16.34 8.02
N VAL A 188 3.07 17.33 7.16
CA VAL A 188 2.49 18.62 7.53
C VAL A 188 1.05 18.46 7.96
N GLN A 189 0.24 17.76 7.16
CA GLN A 189 -1.20 17.58 7.37
C GLN A 189 -1.72 16.37 6.61
N ASN A 190 -2.50 15.52 7.26
CA ASN A 190 -3.31 14.51 6.58
C ASN A 190 -4.47 15.19 5.84
N GLU A 191 -4.62 14.88 4.55
CA GLU A 191 -5.73 15.30 3.69
C GLU A 191 -6.11 16.79 3.82
N PRO A 192 -5.18 17.72 3.56
CA PRO A 192 -5.42 19.16 3.70
C PRO A 192 -6.53 19.70 2.79
N ASN A 193 -7.01 18.90 1.87
CA ASN A 193 -8.09 19.20 0.93
C ASN A 193 -9.47 18.65 1.37
N MET A 194 -9.56 18.07 2.59
CA MET A 194 -10.79 17.42 3.08
C MET A 194 -11.33 18.06 4.33
N ARG A 195 -12.67 18.20 4.34
CA ARG A 195 -13.46 18.55 5.53
C ARG A 195 -14.27 17.34 5.94
N THR A 196 -14.01 16.80 7.12
CA THR A 196 -14.61 15.54 7.58
C THR A 196 -15.21 15.67 8.97
N ASN A 197 -16.06 14.73 9.35
CA ASN A 197 -16.67 14.64 10.68
C ASN A 197 -15.77 13.95 11.73
N TYR A 198 -14.55 13.61 11.35
CA TYR A 198 -13.45 13.21 12.22
C TYR A 198 -12.36 14.30 12.18
N ASP A 199 -11.26 14.12 12.91
CA ASP A 199 -10.15 15.06 12.97
C ASP A 199 -9.72 15.47 11.55
N SER A 200 -9.76 16.76 11.26
CA SER A 200 -9.42 17.31 9.95
C SER A 200 -9.05 18.80 10.05
N CYS A 201 -8.21 19.24 9.13
CA CYS A 201 -7.83 20.64 8.99
C CYS A 201 -7.56 20.94 7.51
N GLU A 202 -8.20 21.97 7.00
CA GLU A 202 -8.02 22.43 5.62
C GLU A 202 -6.81 23.37 5.53
N TRP A 203 -6.08 23.26 4.42
CA TRP A 203 -4.98 24.16 4.09
C TRP A 203 -5.08 24.56 2.62
N THR A 204 -4.82 25.81 2.34
CA THR A 204 -4.47 26.25 0.99
C THR A 204 -2.97 26.03 0.75
N THR A 205 -2.57 26.00 -0.52
CA THR A 205 -1.14 25.89 -0.86
C THR A 205 -0.33 27.09 -0.36
N THR A 206 -0.93 28.30 -0.35
CA THR A 206 -0.29 29.51 0.20
C THR A 206 -0.05 29.42 1.70
N GLU A 207 -1.04 28.98 2.47
CA GLU A 207 -0.91 28.76 3.90
C GLU A 207 0.17 27.74 4.22
N MET A 208 0.15 26.62 3.49
CA MET A 208 1.12 25.53 3.66
C MET A 208 2.55 25.99 3.32
N ASN A 209 2.72 26.74 2.22
CA ASN A 209 4.03 27.32 1.85
C ASN A 209 4.55 28.23 2.95
N THR A 210 3.71 29.12 3.48
CA THR A 210 4.08 30.04 4.55
C THR A 210 4.46 29.31 5.82
N PHE A 211 3.63 28.35 6.25
CA PHE A 211 3.87 27.58 7.46
C PHE A 211 5.17 26.74 7.36
N VAL A 212 5.33 26.01 6.28
CA VAL A 212 6.47 25.10 6.12
C VAL A 212 7.78 25.86 5.95
N ALA A 213 7.82 26.87 5.08
CA ALA A 213 9.06 27.59 4.79
C ALA A 213 9.52 28.47 5.95
N ASN A 214 8.58 29.15 6.64
CA ASN A 214 8.92 30.19 7.61
C ASN A 214 8.85 29.73 9.06
N HIS A 215 8.19 28.57 9.35
CA HIS A 215 8.01 28.13 10.73
C HIS A 215 8.46 26.68 10.96
N LEU A 216 7.93 25.68 10.22
CA LEU A 216 8.23 24.28 10.51
C LEU A 216 9.68 23.92 10.18
N ARG A 217 10.18 24.32 9.01
CA ARG A 217 11.57 24.05 8.62
C ARG A 217 12.60 24.68 9.56
N PRO A 218 12.51 25.97 9.93
CA PRO A 218 13.44 26.55 10.91
C PRO A 218 13.38 25.87 12.28
N ALA A 219 12.16 25.55 12.77
CA ALA A 219 11.98 24.86 14.04
C ALA A 219 12.62 23.46 14.02
N LEU A 220 12.42 22.71 12.93
CA LEU A 220 13.03 21.39 12.76
C LEU A 220 14.56 21.48 12.68
N ALA A 221 15.09 22.42 11.91
CA ALA A 221 16.54 22.62 11.77
C ALA A 221 17.22 22.96 13.10
N SER A 222 16.52 23.68 14.01
CA SER A 222 17.02 24.07 15.32
C SER A 222 16.87 22.98 16.39
N SER A 223 16.07 21.94 16.13
CA SER A 223 15.70 20.91 17.12
C SER A 223 16.74 19.80 17.30
N GLY A 224 17.67 19.64 16.36
CA GLY A 224 18.57 18.50 16.26
C GLY A 224 17.90 17.20 15.82
N LEU A 225 16.65 17.24 15.35
CA LEU A 225 15.93 16.11 14.74
C LEU A 225 16.29 15.99 13.25
N THR A 226 16.25 14.76 12.73
CA THR A 226 16.62 14.44 11.34
C THR A 226 15.41 14.13 10.44
N ALA A 227 14.19 14.25 10.97
CA ALA A 227 12.96 13.98 10.25
C ALA A 227 12.86 14.82 8.96
N ARG A 228 12.42 14.19 7.88
CA ARG A 228 12.15 14.84 6.59
C ARG A 228 10.73 15.40 6.60
N ILE A 229 10.55 16.63 6.13
CA ILE A 229 9.22 17.23 5.96
C ILE A 229 8.57 16.64 4.69
N MET A 230 7.35 16.15 4.85
CA MET A 230 6.50 15.62 3.78
C MET A 230 5.24 16.47 3.62
N ALA A 231 4.90 16.81 2.37
CA ALA A 231 3.70 17.58 2.02
C ALA A 231 3.30 17.32 0.56
N PRO A 232 2.02 17.53 0.15
CA PRO A 232 0.90 17.96 1.02
C PRO A 232 0.16 16.80 1.70
N GLU A 233 0.24 15.56 1.19
CA GLU A 233 -0.51 14.38 1.65
C GLU A 233 -2.02 14.51 1.39
N VAL A 234 -2.39 14.93 0.17
CA VAL A 234 -3.80 15.08 -0.25
C VAL A 234 -4.52 13.74 -0.44
N SER A 235 -5.85 13.76 -0.33
CA SER A 235 -6.69 12.54 -0.37
C SER A 235 -6.67 11.79 -1.71
N PHE A 236 -6.35 12.45 -2.83
CA PHE A 236 -6.34 11.83 -4.16
C PHE A 236 -5.31 12.45 -5.10
N TYR A 237 -4.87 11.64 -6.07
CA TYR A 237 -3.83 12.01 -7.04
C TYR A 237 -4.36 12.77 -8.26
N SER A 238 -5.66 12.71 -8.51
CA SER A 238 -6.30 13.37 -9.66
C SER A 238 -6.01 14.88 -9.64
N ASN A 239 -5.57 15.43 -10.79
CA ASN A 239 -5.18 16.84 -10.95
C ASN A 239 -4.12 17.32 -9.93
N PHE A 240 -3.31 16.43 -9.39
CA PHE A 240 -2.34 16.74 -8.34
C PHE A 240 -1.39 17.87 -8.73
N ASP A 241 -0.80 17.79 -9.92
CA ASP A 241 0.21 18.78 -10.37
C ASP A 241 -0.33 20.22 -10.39
N ASN A 242 -1.56 20.41 -10.88
CA ASN A 242 -2.13 21.76 -11.00
C ASN A 242 -2.69 22.26 -9.66
N ALA A 243 -3.29 21.39 -8.87
CA ALA A 243 -3.94 21.79 -7.62
C ALA A 243 -2.93 21.96 -6.47
N TRP A 244 -1.88 21.15 -6.42
CA TRP A 244 -0.96 21.09 -5.30
C TRP A 244 0.51 21.07 -5.71
N GLY A 245 0.91 20.20 -6.62
CA GLY A 245 2.31 19.95 -6.95
C GLY A 245 3.06 21.23 -7.38
N PHE A 246 2.65 21.86 -8.47
CA PHE A 246 3.26 23.11 -8.91
C PHE A 246 3.02 24.30 -7.97
N PRO A 247 1.80 24.53 -7.43
CA PRO A 247 1.60 25.62 -6.46
C PRO A 247 2.50 25.53 -5.23
N LEU A 248 2.83 24.33 -4.76
CA LEU A 248 3.75 24.13 -3.63
C LEU A 248 5.21 24.25 -4.08
N LEU A 249 5.62 23.50 -5.11
CA LEU A 249 7.02 23.35 -5.46
C LEU A 249 7.59 24.54 -6.29
N ASN A 250 6.74 25.41 -6.87
CA ASN A 250 7.19 26.65 -7.46
C ASN A 250 7.67 27.65 -6.41
N ASP A 251 7.18 27.56 -5.16
CA ASP A 251 7.72 28.36 -4.06
C ASP A 251 9.12 27.86 -3.66
N PRO A 252 10.17 28.70 -3.72
CA PRO A 252 11.53 28.25 -3.41
C PRO A 252 11.73 27.82 -1.96
N GLY A 253 11.05 28.47 -1.02
CA GLY A 253 11.13 28.15 0.41
C GLY A 253 10.50 26.80 0.73
N MET A 254 9.28 26.58 0.22
CA MET A 254 8.57 25.33 0.33
C MET A 254 9.34 24.19 -0.36
N ARG A 255 9.79 24.40 -1.59
CA ARG A 255 10.59 23.41 -2.33
C ARG A 255 11.87 23.02 -1.58
N ALA A 256 12.56 23.99 -0.97
CA ALA A 256 13.78 23.71 -0.20
C ALA A 256 13.47 22.97 1.11
N ALA A 257 12.29 23.18 1.68
CA ALA A 257 11.86 22.54 2.93
C ALA A 257 11.30 21.13 2.71
N THR A 258 10.53 20.93 1.64
CA THR A 258 9.86 19.66 1.36
C THR A 258 10.84 18.63 0.82
N ALA A 259 11.06 17.57 1.56
CA ALA A 259 11.92 16.45 1.14
C ALA A 259 11.14 15.38 0.38
N ILE A 260 9.85 15.21 0.68
CA ILE A 260 8.98 14.19 0.12
C ILE A 260 7.66 14.84 -0.26
N VAL A 261 7.19 14.54 -1.47
CA VAL A 261 5.83 14.87 -1.91
C VAL A 261 4.93 13.68 -1.63
N ALA A 262 3.69 13.90 -1.18
CA ALA A 262 2.80 12.79 -0.85
C ALA A 262 1.37 13.03 -1.30
N THR A 263 0.69 11.91 -1.57
CA THR A 263 -0.74 11.83 -1.86
C THR A 263 -1.29 10.50 -1.39
N HIS A 264 -2.61 10.44 -1.18
CA HIS A 264 -3.32 9.19 -1.02
C HIS A 264 -3.79 8.62 -2.36
N GLY A 265 -4.31 7.41 -2.31
CA GLY A 265 -4.80 6.69 -3.48
C GLY A 265 -6.34 6.69 -3.65
N TYR A 266 -7.09 7.50 -2.95
CA TYR A 266 -8.55 7.56 -3.09
C TYR A 266 -9.01 8.24 -4.39
N GLY A 267 -10.27 8.04 -4.82
CA GLY A 267 -10.80 8.64 -6.05
C GLY A 267 -10.32 7.95 -7.34
N ARG A 268 -10.92 6.87 -7.71
CA ARG A 268 -10.43 5.78 -8.57
C ARG A 268 -10.44 5.97 -10.09
N THR A 269 -10.40 7.15 -10.64
CA THR A 269 -10.19 7.33 -12.08
C THR A 269 -8.77 7.86 -12.30
N ASP A 270 -7.98 7.19 -13.12
CA ASP A 270 -6.63 7.62 -13.55
C ASP A 270 -5.52 7.58 -12.48
N LYS A 271 -5.64 6.66 -11.51
CA LYS A 271 -4.64 6.49 -10.47
C LYS A 271 -3.28 6.10 -11.03
N PHE A 272 -2.28 6.91 -10.76
CA PHE A 272 -0.87 6.56 -10.86
C PHE A 272 -0.40 6.11 -12.25
N ASP A 273 -1.19 6.34 -13.31
CA ASP A 273 -0.80 5.95 -14.68
C ASP A 273 0.31 6.83 -15.25
N THR A 274 0.49 8.03 -14.69
CA THR A 274 1.49 9.01 -15.13
C THR A 274 2.31 9.53 -13.95
N PRO A 275 3.61 9.87 -14.17
CA PRO A 275 4.44 10.48 -13.14
C PRO A 275 3.91 11.87 -12.74
N CYS A 276 4.19 12.26 -11.50
CA CYS A 276 4.05 13.62 -11.03
C CYS A 276 5.05 14.52 -11.78
N ASN A 277 4.54 15.45 -12.61
CA ASN A 277 5.40 16.33 -13.41
C ASN A 277 6.16 17.34 -12.54
N SER A 278 5.50 17.93 -11.56
CA SER A 278 6.14 18.83 -10.59
C SER A 278 7.22 18.12 -9.78
N CYS A 279 6.96 16.87 -9.34
CA CYS A 279 7.96 16.06 -8.65
C CYS A 279 9.17 15.77 -9.54
N THR A 280 8.95 15.43 -10.80
CA THR A 280 9.99 15.15 -11.78
C THR A 280 10.81 16.42 -12.07
N GLN A 281 10.15 17.56 -12.31
CA GLN A 281 10.80 18.84 -12.59
C GLN A 281 11.74 19.27 -11.45
N TYR A 282 11.33 19.06 -10.21
CA TYR A 282 12.06 19.49 -9.03
C TYR A 282 12.84 18.37 -8.33
N ASN A 283 12.93 17.19 -8.96
CA ASN A 283 13.63 16.01 -8.43
C ASN A 283 13.22 15.66 -6.99
N LYS A 284 11.90 15.59 -6.75
CA LYS A 284 11.33 15.20 -5.45
C LYS A 284 10.78 13.79 -5.53
N PRO A 285 11.09 12.91 -4.55
CA PRO A 285 10.40 11.62 -4.43
C PRO A 285 8.93 11.87 -4.10
N ILE A 286 8.06 11.02 -4.66
CA ILE A 286 6.64 11.02 -4.33
C ILE A 286 6.26 9.70 -3.64
N TRP A 287 5.44 9.79 -2.59
CA TRP A 287 4.92 8.67 -1.81
C TRP A 287 3.41 8.59 -1.94
N GLN A 288 2.90 7.38 -2.05
CA GLN A 288 1.51 7.09 -1.77
C GLN A 288 1.44 6.64 -0.30
N THR A 289 0.75 7.42 0.54
CA THR A 289 0.81 7.26 2.00
C THR A 289 -0.45 6.71 2.63
N GLU A 290 -1.52 6.53 1.83
CA GLU A 290 -2.75 5.92 2.29
C GLU A 290 -3.63 5.47 1.12
N ASP A 291 -4.10 4.25 1.14
CA ASP A 291 -5.17 3.75 0.28
C ASP A 291 -5.84 2.52 0.91
N SER A 292 -7.14 2.39 0.71
CA SER A 292 -7.91 1.21 1.07
C SER A 292 -9.22 1.13 0.29
N ASN A 293 -9.89 0.01 0.39
CA ASN A 293 -11.24 -0.11 -0.12
C ASN A 293 -12.23 0.42 0.93
N LEU A 294 -12.79 1.60 0.68
CA LEU A 294 -13.79 2.23 1.55
C LEU A 294 -15.19 1.64 1.36
N ASP A 295 -15.38 0.91 0.26
CA ASP A 295 -16.68 0.36 -0.11
C ASP A 295 -16.77 -1.11 0.26
N GLY A 296 -17.70 -1.46 1.11
CA GLY A 296 -18.16 -2.80 1.22
C GLY A 296 -17.61 -3.63 2.38
N ARG A 297 -17.98 -4.91 2.32
CA ARG A 297 -17.71 -5.92 3.33
C ARG A 297 -16.40 -6.60 3.07
N TYR A 298 -15.87 -7.26 4.08
CA TYR A 298 -14.69 -8.10 3.97
C TYR A 298 -14.66 -8.96 2.69
N ASN A 299 -13.58 -8.85 1.96
CA ASN A 299 -13.31 -9.63 0.78
C ASN A 299 -11.92 -10.28 0.90
N GLY A 300 -11.91 -11.59 1.19
CA GLY A 300 -10.67 -12.35 1.32
C GLY A 300 -10.12 -12.91 0.00
N SER A 301 -10.74 -12.61 -1.16
CA SER A 301 -10.46 -13.26 -2.43
C SER A 301 -9.13 -12.82 -3.07
N ILE A 302 -8.64 -13.65 -3.98
CA ILE A 302 -7.47 -13.28 -4.81
C ILE A 302 -7.78 -12.13 -5.77
N ASP A 303 -9.03 -11.96 -6.20
CA ASP A 303 -9.42 -10.86 -7.08
C ASP A 303 -9.25 -9.50 -6.38
N ASP A 304 -9.60 -9.42 -5.09
CA ASP A 304 -9.28 -8.25 -4.27
C ASP A 304 -7.76 -8.05 -4.18
N GLY A 305 -7.00 -9.11 -3.93
CA GLY A 305 -5.53 -9.04 -3.93
C GLY A 305 -4.95 -8.51 -5.25
N LEU A 306 -5.48 -8.96 -6.40
CA LEU A 306 -5.03 -8.51 -7.71
C LEU A 306 -5.39 -7.05 -8.00
N THR A 307 -6.48 -6.53 -7.44
CA THR A 307 -6.76 -5.09 -7.48
C THR A 307 -5.60 -4.31 -6.85
N TRP A 308 -5.19 -4.71 -5.64
CA TRP A 308 -4.07 -4.08 -4.95
C TRP A 308 -2.72 -4.29 -5.65
N SER A 309 -2.50 -5.47 -6.25
CA SER A 309 -1.33 -5.69 -7.11
C SER A 309 -1.27 -4.67 -8.25
N THR A 310 -2.40 -4.42 -8.91
CA THR A 310 -2.49 -3.46 -10.02
C THR A 310 -2.25 -2.03 -9.54
N GLU A 311 -2.80 -1.63 -8.40
CA GLU A 311 -2.57 -0.29 -7.84
C GLU A 311 -1.08 -0.08 -7.48
N ILE A 312 -0.44 -1.06 -6.85
CA ILE A 312 1.00 -1.01 -6.55
C ILE A 312 1.82 -0.97 -7.83
N TYR A 313 1.48 -1.82 -8.81
CA TYR A 313 2.15 -1.83 -10.12
C TYR A 313 2.08 -0.45 -10.80
N LYS A 314 0.92 0.16 -10.87
CA LYS A 314 0.72 1.51 -11.43
C LYS A 314 1.50 2.57 -10.66
N ALA A 315 1.43 2.55 -9.34
CA ALA A 315 2.16 3.49 -8.50
C ALA A 315 3.68 3.43 -8.75
N LEU A 316 4.26 2.23 -8.74
CA LEU A 316 5.71 2.08 -8.91
C LEU A 316 6.16 2.34 -10.36
N ASN A 317 5.49 1.74 -11.34
CA ASN A 317 5.94 1.75 -12.74
C ASN A 317 5.41 2.96 -13.53
N GLY A 318 4.15 3.36 -13.33
CA GLY A 318 3.51 4.50 -13.97
C GLY A 318 3.82 5.81 -13.24
N GLY A 319 3.36 5.92 -12.01
CA GLY A 319 3.49 7.13 -11.16
C GLY A 319 4.90 7.40 -10.63
N ARG A 320 5.80 6.42 -10.69
CA ARG A 320 7.17 6.48 -10.14
C ARG A 320 7.24 6.78 -8.65
N PHE A 321 6.28 6.25 -7.91
CA PHE A 321 6.25 6.38 -6.45
C PHE A 321 7.41 5.62 -5.80
N SER A 322 7.99 6.22 -4.76
CA SER A 322 9.12 5.64 -4.00
C SER A 322 8.67 4.84 -2.77
N ALA A 323 7.44 5.06 -2.30
CA ALA A 323 6.87 4.30 -1.19
C ALA A 323 5.36 4.11 -1.39
N TRP A 324 4.82 3.07 -0.81
CA TRP A 324 3.40 2.75 -0.88
C TRP A 324 2.87 2.25 0.46
N PHE A 325 1.75 2.81 0.97
CA PHE A 325 1.16 2.49 2.26
C PHE A 325 -0.30 2.08 2.11
N TYR A 326 -0.67 0.96 2.73
CA TYR A 326 -2.06 0.61 2.97
C TYR A 326 -2.63 1.46 4.12
N TRP A 327 -3.98 1.66 4.14
CA TRP A 327 -4.59 2.46 5.20
C TRP A 327 -4.35 1.82 6.57
N TRP A 328 -5.06 0.75 6.92
CA TRP A 328 -4.91 0.12 8.22
C TRP A 328 -4.20 -1.23 8.18
N VAL A 329 -3.39 -1.49 9.22
CA VAL A 329 -2.82 -2.83 9.48
C VAL A 329 -3.90 -3.84 9.81
N MET A 330 -4.98 -3.40 10.51
CA MET A 330 -6.13 -4.23 10.84
C MET A 330 -7.41 -3.40 10.94
N THR A 331 -8.56 -4.07 10.88
CA THR A 331 -9.89 -3.49 11.13
C THR A 331 -10.74 -4.47 11.93
N LEU A 332 -11.65 -3.95 12.76
CA LEU A 332 -12.59 -4.74 13.57
C LEU A 332 -13.97 -4.89 12.92
N ASN A 333 -14.26 -4.14 11.84
CA ASN A 333 -15.63 -3.91 11.38
C ASN A 333 -16.07 -4.82 10.23
N ASN A 334 -15.38 -5.93 9.97
CA ASN A 334 -15.67 -6.84 8.85
C ASN A 334 -15.77 -6.10 7.49
N ASP A 335 -14.86 -5.18 7.27
CA ASP A 335 -14.72 -4.38 6.05
C ASP A 335 -13.39 -4.63 5.32
N ASN A 336 -13.12 -3.88 4.28
CA ASN A 336 -11.91 -4.02 3.47
C ASN A 336 -10.81 -2.98 3.77
N GLN A 337 -10.92 -2.21 4.85
CA GLN A 337 -9.97 -1.15 5.16
C GLN A 337 -8.69 -1.65 5.84
N GLY A 338 -8.67 -2.87 6.35
CA GLY A 338 -7.52 -3.49 7.03
C GLY A 338 -6.80 -4.55 6.19
N LEU A 339 -5.51 -4.72 6.42
CA LEU A 339 -4.73 -5.86 5.96
C LEU A 339 -5.11 -7.15 6.68
N ILE A 340 -5.66 -7.04 7.89
CA ILE A 340 -6.19 -8.12 8.71
C ILE A 340 -7.58 -7.72 9.15
N ASN A 341 -8.55 -8.64 9.07
CA ASN A 341 -9.86 -8.48 9.67
C ASN A 341 -9.88 -9.18 11.02
N ALA A 342 -9.95 -8.40 12.10
CA ALA A 342 -9.71 -8.81 13.47
C ALA A 342 -10.99 -8.89 14.30
N ASP A 343 -11.10 -9.91 15.14
CA ASP A 343 -12.17 -10.06 16.13
C ASP A 343 -11.56 -10.41 17.50
N PRO A 344 -11.20 -9.41 18.30
CA PRO A 344 -10.65 -9.63 19.63
C PRO A 344 -11.61 -10.34 20.60
N SER A 345 -12.92 -10.21 20.38
CA SER A 345 -13.93 -10.83 21.26
C SER A 345 -13.90 -12.35 21.23
N THR A 346 -13.42 -12.92 20.12
CA THR A 346 -13.23 -14.36 19.91
C THR A 346 -11.77 -14.79 19.84
N ASP A 347 -10.85 -13.86 20.13
CA ASP A 347 -9.39 -14.04 19.96
C ASP A 347 -9.03 -14.61 18.58
N SER A 348 -9.69 -14.12 17.53
CA SER A 348 -9.55 -14.61 16.16
C SER A 348 -9.36 -13.48 15.13
N PHE A 349 -8.85 -13.83 13.94
CA PHE A 349 -8.73 -12.92 12.83
C PHE A 349 -8.79 -13.68 11.49
N GLN A 350 -9.11 -12.95 10.43
CA GLN A 350 -9.08 -13.41 9.05
C GLN A 350 -8.04 -12.63 8.26
N VAL A 351 -7.33 -13.34 7.37
CA VAL A 351 -6.27 -12.74 6.55
C VAL A 351 -6.69 -12.76 5.09
N PRO A 352 -7.01 -11.61 4.50
CA PRO A 352 -7.36 -11.51 3.09
C PRO A 352 -6.14 -11.71 2.19
N LYS A 353 -6.36 -12.11 0.94
CA LYS A 353 -5.28 -12.31 -0.05
C LYS A 353 -4.48 -11.03 -0.33
N ARG A 354 -5.08 -9.83 -0.13
CA ARG A 354 -4.36 -8.55 -0.30
C ARG A 354 -3.12 -8.44 0.60
N LEU A 355 -3.13 -9.00 1.81
CA LEU A 355 -1.95 -9.01 2.68
C LEU A 355 -0.79 -9.74 2.01
N TYR A 356 -1.03 -10.94 1.53
CA TYR A 356 0.01 -11.75 0.89
C TYR A 356 0.42 -11.22 -0.48
N VAL A 357 -0.50 -10.56 -1.20
CA VAL A 357 -0.20 -9.90 -2.48
C VAL A 357 0.63 -8.64 -2.25
N LEU A 358 0.32 -7.82 -1.23
CA LEU A 358 1.21 -6.74 -0.81
C LEU A 358 2.60 -7.27 -0.46
N GLY A 359 2.67 -8.38 0.24
CA GLY A 359 3.93 -9.05 0.58
C GLY A 359 4.72 -9.58 -0.62
N GLN A 360 4.08 -9.86 -1.76
CA GLN A 360 4.80 -10.17 -3.01
C GLN A 360 5.67 -8.99 -3.48
N PHE A 361 5.32 -7.78 -3.10
CA PHE A 361 6.15 -6.59 -3.32
C PHE A 361 7.03 -6.31 -2.09
N SER A 362 6.41 -6.00 -0.95
CA SER A 362 7.08 -5.38 0.19
C SER A 362 8.11 -6.29 0.89
N ARG A 363 7.85 -7.60 0.93
CA ARG A 363 8.78 -8.58 1.52
C ARG A 363 10.08 -8.69 0.74
N PHE A 364 10.03 -8.53 -0.58
CA PHE A 364 11.14 -8.74 -1.50
C PHE A 364 11.74 -7.43 -2.04
N ILE A 365 10.93 -6.37 -2.16
CA ILE A 365 11.38 -5.04 -2.56
C ILE A 365 11.62 -4.20 -1.29
N ARG A 366 12.81 -4.34 -0.75
CA ARG A 366 13.17 -3.68 0.50
C ARG A 366 13.64 -2.22 0.28
N PRO A 367 13.60 -1.37 1.31
CA PRO A 367 14.18 -0.01 1.24
C PRO A 367 15.59 -0.01 0.68
N GLY A 368 15.86 0.86 -0.30
CA GLY A 368 17.12 0.92 -1.04
C GLY A 368 17.13 0.15 -2.35
N SER A 369 16.10 -0.68 -2.64
CA SER A 369 15.93 -1.28 -3.96
C SER A 369 15.70 -0.19 -5.03
N VAL A 370 16.19 -0.42 -6.24
CA VAL A 370 16.07 0.53 -7.35
C VAL A 370 15.16 -0.05 -8.43
N LEU A 371 14.08 0.66 -8.77
CA LEU A 371 13.14 0.23 -9.81
C LEU A 371 13.83 0.18 -11.18
N LEU A 372 13.52 -0.87 -11.93
CA LEU A 372 14.02 -1.10 -13.29
C LEU A 372 12.85 -1.02 -14.29
N PRO A 373 13.07 -0.41 -15.48
CA PRO A 373 12.10 -0.49 -16.55
C PRO A 373 11.82 -1.95 -16.91
N SER A 374 10.54 -2.26 -17.04
CA SER A 374 10.12 -3.61 -17.44
C SER A 374 8.96 -3.54 -18.41
N THR A 375 8.89 -4.52 -19.32
CA THR A 375 7.82 -4.65 -20.31
C THR A 375 7.32 -6.08 -20.37
N SER A 376 6.09 -6.26 -20.83
CA SER A 376 5.49 -7.56 -21.13
C SER A 376 4.93 -7.57 -22.55
N SER A 377 5.03 -8.71 -23.24
CA SER A 377 4.38 -8.92 -24.52
C SER A 377 2.86 -9.22 -24.41
N ASP A 378 2.35 -9.38 -23.19
CA ASP A 378 0.93 -9.62 -22.90
C ASP A 378 0.43 -8.57 -21.88
N ALA A 379 -0.65 -7.88 -22.22
CA ALA A 379 -1.22 -6.82 -21.39
C ALA A 379 -1.80 -7.29 -20.05
N THR A 380 -2.10 -8.58 -19.91
CA THR A 380 -2.60 -9.15 -18.65
C THR A 380 -1.49 -9.60 -17.69
N LEU A 381 -0.22 -9.56 -18.14
CA LEU A 381 0.95 -9.78 -17.30
C LEU A 381 1.58 -8.44 -16.90
N GLN A 382 1.41 -8.04 -15.67
CA GLN A 382 2.07 -6.87 -15.08
C GLN A 382 3.44 -7.29 -14.54
N VAL A 383 4.49 -6.54 -14.89
CA VAL A 383 5.87 -6.82 -14.50
C VAL A 383 6.43 -5.64 -13.71
N THR A 384 6.83 -5.89 -12.47
CA THR A 384 7.58 -4.92 -11.65
C THR A 384 8.92 -5.55 -11.32
N ALA A 385 10.00 -4.89 -11.71
CA ALA A 385 11.35 -5.38 -11.46
C ALA A 385 12.19 -4.36 -10.71
N VAL A 386 13.01 -4.83 -9.80
CA VAL A 386 13.98 -3.99 -9.08
C VAL A 386 15.35 -4.65 -9.05
N ARG A 387 16.38 -3.81 -8.98
CA ARG A 387 17.66 -4.22 -8.39
C ARG A 387 17.45 -4.14 -6.87
N PRO A 388 17.42 -5.27 -6.17
CA PRO A 388 17.15 -5.26 -4.73
C PRO A 388 18.33 -4.66 -3.95
N ALA A 389 18.07 -4.22 -2.71
CA ALA A 389 19.11 -3.70 -1.82
C ALA A 389 20.14 -4.79 -1.44
N SER A 390 19.74 -6.06 -1.50
CA SER A 390 20.61 -7.23 -1.36
C SER A 390 20.21 -8.28 -2.40
N GLY A 391 21.17 -8.97 -2.99
CA GLY A 391 20.95 -9.87 -4.13
C GLY A 391 20.96 -9.14 -5.47
N ASN A 392 20.65 -9.85 -6.54
CA ASN A 392 20.76 -9.34 -7.91
C ASN A 392 19.41 -9.21 -8.62
N VAL A 393 18.41 -10.01 -8.26
CA VAL A 393 17.14 -10.14 -8.97
C VAL A 393 15.98 -10.08 -7.99
N ALA A 394 15.01 -9.22 -8.25
CA ALA A 394 13.67 -9.32 -7.70
C ALA A 394 12.66 -8.85 -8.78
N VAL A 395 11.85 -9.78 -9.26
CA VAL A 395 10.85 -9.55 -10.31
C VAL A 395 9.50 -10.04 -9.85
N VAL A 396 8.50 -9.15 -9.81
CA VAL A 396 7.10 -9.45 -9.51
C VAL A 396 6.34 -9.59 -10.83
N LEU A 397 5.71 -10.74 -11.03
CA LEU A 397 4.90 -11.11 -12.19
C LEU A 397 3.45 -11.30 -11.72
N ALA A 398 2.55 -10.42 -12.09
CA ALA A 398 1.12 -10.54 -11.75
C ALA A 398 0.33 -10.87 -13.01
N ASN A 399 -0.20 -12.10 -13.08
CA ASN A 399 -1.12 -12.51 -14.14
C ASN A 399 -2.56 -12.18 -13.72
N THR A 400 -3.10 -11.11 -14.26
CA THR A 400 -4.48 -10.66 -14.04
C THR A 400 -5.48 -11.34 -14.99
N GLY A 401 -4.97 -12.12 -15.95
CA GLY A 401 -5.74 -12.82 -16.98
C GLY A 401 -6.40 -14.10 -16.46
N LYS A 402 -7.10 -14.76 -17.38
CA LYS A 402 -7.86 -15.99 -17.14
C LYS A 402 -7.15 -17.26 -17.63
N THR A 403 -6.01 -17.11 -18.28
CA THR A 403 -5.21 -18.20 -18.86
C THR A 403 -3.83 -18.26 -18.19
N SER A 404 -3.26 -19.45 -18.12
CA SER A 404 -1.88 -19.64 -17.65
C SER A 404 -0.91 -19.07 -18.68
N GLN A 405 0.20 -18.52 -18.23
CA GLN A 405 1.24 -17.91 -19.07
C GLN A 405 2.59 -18.58 -18.77
N THR A 406 3.27 -19.04 -19.84
CA THR A 406 4.68 -19.43 -19.76
C THR A 406 5.52 -18.20 -20.08
N VAL A 407 6.14 -17.62 -19.06
CA VAL A 407 6.83 -16.33 -19.13
C VAL A 407 8.32 -16.57 -19.21
N THR A 408 8.95 -16.08 -20.29
CA THR A 408 10.41 -15.96 -20.38
C THR A 408 10.79 -14.55 -19.93
N VAL A 409 11.57 -14.44 -18.85
CA VAL A 409 12.04 -13.18 -18.30
C VAL A 409 13.50 -12.98 -18.72
N ASN A 410 13.77 -11.92 -19.49
CA ASN A 410 15.10 -11.50 -19.92
C ASN A 410 15.63 -10.41 -18.98
N LEU A 411 16.81 -10.62 -18.40
CA LEU A 411 17.49 -9.69 -17.48
C LEU A 411 18.56 -8.90 -18.26
N ASN A 412 18.10 -7.97 -19.09
CA ASN A 412 18.96 -7.23 -20.03
C ASN A 412 19.93 -6.31 -19.30
N GLY A 413 21.23 -6.50 -19.53
CA GLY A 413 22.28 -5.69 -18.90
C GLY A 413 22.63 -6.10 -17.46
N LEU A 414 22.06 -7.19 -16.94
CA LEU A 414 22.49 -7.73 -15.64
C LEU A 414 23.87 -8.37 -15.76
N VAL A 415 24.83 -7.77 -15.08
CA VAL A 415 26.18 -8.33 -14.92
C VAL A 415 26.17 -9.32 -13.75
N ASN A 416 26.79 -10.48 -13.94
CA ASN A 416 26.84 -11.55 -12.93
C ASN A 416 25.45 -12.06 -12.50
N ALA A 417 24.65 -12.46 -13.50
CA ALA A 417 23.37 -13.10 -13.23
C ALA A 417 23.54 -14.31 -12.30
N PRO A 418 22.64 -14.53 -11.31
CA PRO A 418 22.72 -15.71 -10.45
C PRO A 418 22.52 -16.99 -11.26
N ALA A 419 23.07 -18.09 -10.81
CA ALA A 419 22.89 -19.39 -11.45
C ALA A 419 21.43 -19.88 -11.38
N SER A 420 20.71 -19.48 -10.35
CA SER A 420 19.30 -19.81 -10.15
C SER A 420 18.56 -18.70 -9.41
N VAL A 421 17.23 -18.71 -9.54
CA VAL A 421 16.31 -17.81 -8.83
C VAL A 421 15.20 -18.64 -8.17
N THR A 422 14.63 -18.12 -7.08
CA THR A 422 13.57 -18.80 -6.34
C THR A 422 12.26 -18.04 -6.49
N PRO A 423 11.21 -18.64 -7.08
CA PRO A 423 9.88 -18.04 -7.15
C PRO A 423 9.04 -18.30 -5.89
N TYR A 424 8.24 -17.30 -5.54
CA TYR A 424 7.22 -17.36 -4.48
C TYR A 424 5.88 -16.99 -5.04
N ARG A 425 4.84 -17.82 -4.86
CA ARG A 425 3.53 -17.60 -5.49
C ARG A 425 2.42 -17.36 -4.48
N THR A 426 1.57 -16.38 -4.82
CA THR A 426 0.26 -16.15 -4.19
C THR A 426 -0.83 -16.36 -5.21
N SER A 427 -1.81 -17.20 -4.87
CA SER A 427 -3.00 -17.49 -5.68
C SER A 427 -4.22 -17.65 -4.76
N ALA A 428 -5.35 -18.09 -5.29
CA ALA A 428 -6.52 -18.39 -4.47
C ALA A 428 -6.21 -19.40 -3.34
N SER A 429 -5.32 -20.38 -3.60
CA SER A 429 -4.99 -21.46 -2.66
C SER A 429 -3.59 -21.34 -2.02
N GLU A 430 -2.74 -20.41 -2.47
CA GLU A 430 -1.36 -20.29 -2.03
C GLU A 430 -1.07 -18.91 -1.43
N ASN A 431 -0.16 -18.85 -0.48
CA ASN A 431 0.25 -17.63 0.21
C ASN A 431 1.79 -17.54 0.19
N GLN A 432 2.37 -16.92 -0.84
CA GLN A 432 3.83 -16.78 -1.02
C GLN A 432 4.55 -18.13 -0.90
N THR A 433 3.96 -19.17 -1.47
CA THR A 433 4.53 -20.52 -1.46
C THR A 433 5.77 -20.57 -2.34
N SER A 434 6.89 -21.04 -1.80
CA SER A 434 8.12 -21.29 -2.57
C SER A 434 7.91 -22.43 -3.56
N LEU A 435 8.29 -22.21 -4.82
CA LEU A 435 8.17 -23.20 -5.90
C LEU A 435 9.47 -23.97 -6.19
N GLY A 436 10.49 -23.78 -5.35
CA GLY A 436 11.82 -24.30 -5.61
C GLY A 436 12.62 -23.43 -6.59
N ALA A 437 13.93 -23.66 -6.62
CA ALA A 437 14.81 -22.89 -7.49
C ALA A 437 14.63 -23.28 -8.97
N ILE A 438 14.75 -22.27 -9.85
CA ILE A 438 14.80 -22.43 -11.31
C ILE A 438 16.11 -21.86 -11.84
N ASN A 439 16.69 -22.50 -12.86
CA ASN A 439 17.97 -22.08 -13.41
C ASN A 439 17.85 -20.82 -14.25
N VAL A 440 18.88 -20.00 -14.22
CA VAL A 440 19.08 -18.85 -15.11
C VAL A 440 20.12 -19.22 -16.18
N PHE A 441 19.74 -19.06 -17.45
CA PHE A 441 20.64 -19.34 -18.59
C PHE A 441 20.77 -18.07 -19.44
N SER A 442 21.99 -17.65 -19.70
CA SER A 442 22.28 -16.48 -20.55
C SER A 442 21.50 -15.22 -20.12
N GLY A 443 21.33 -15.01 -18.80
CA GLY A 443 20.60 -13.87 -18.27
C GLY A 443 19.07 -13.96 -18.43
N ALA A 444 18.53 -15.16 -18.60
CA ALA A 444 17.08 -15.38 -18.71
C ALA A 444 16.62 -16.60 -17.91
N PHE A 445 15.35 -16.60 -17.50
CA PHE A 445 14.68 -17.75 -16.90
C PHE A 445 13.24 -17.87 -17.41
N THR A 446 12.68 -19.06 -17.34
CA THR A 446 11.28 -19.31 -17.75
C THR A 446 10.49 -19.84 -16.57
N ILE A 447 9.26 -19.31 -16.39
CA ILE A 447 8.35 -19.70 -15.33
C ILE A 447 6.90 -19.72 -15.81
N THR A 448 6.10 -20.65 -15.28
CA THR A 448 4.65 -20.64 -15.49
C THR A 448 3.97 -19.78 -14.40
N VAL A 449 3.22 -18.77 -14.84
CA VAL A 449 2.40 -17.91 -14.00
C VAL A 449 0.93 -18.26 -14.22
N PRO A 450 0.28 -18.98 -13.30
CA PRO A 450 -1.12 -19.37 -13.42
C PRO A 450 -2.06 -18.15 -13.52
N PRO A 451 -3.30 -18.34 -14.01
CA PRO A 451 -4.28 -17.26 -14.03
C PRO A 451 -4.55 -16.77 -12.61
N LYS A 452 -4.82 -15.47 -12.47
CA LYS A 452 -5.15 -14.83 -11.18
C LYS A 452 -4.14 -15.16 -10.09
N SER A 453 -2.85 -14.95 -10.36
CA SER A 453 -1.76 -15.16 -9.40
C SER A 453 -0.69 -14.10 -9.49
N VAL A 454 0.05 -13.93 -8.39
CA VAL A 454 1.23 -13.08 -8.33
C VAL A 454 2.42 -13.95 -7.93
N VAL A 455 3.50 -13.85 -8.70
CA VAL A 455 4.74 -14.59 -8.45
C VAL A 455 5.89 -13.60 -8.33
N THR A 456 6.60 -13.66 -7.22
CA THR A 456 7.85 -12.90 -7.05
C THR A 456 9.03 -13.86 -7.19
N VAL A 457 9.96 -13.52 -8.07
CA VAL A 457 11.17 -14.29 -8.35
C VAL A 457 12.37 -13.53 -7.79
N VAL A 458 13.18 -14.18 -6.96
CA VAL A 458 14.35 -13.56 -6.31
C VAL A 458 15.62 -14.39 -6.51
N GLY A 459 16.78 -13.70 -6.59
CA GLY A 459 18.07 -14.32 -6.76
C GLY A 459 19.24 -13.39 -6.53
#